data_b22c958e54477829dd8514fcd4a78eaf
#
_entry.id   b22c958e54477829dd8514fcd4a78eaf
#
_cell.length_a   1.000
_cell.length_b   1.000
_cell.length_c   1.000
_cell.angle_alpha   90.00
_cell.angle_beta   90.00
_cell.angle_gamma   90.00
#
_symmetry.space_group_name_H-M   'P 1'
#
loop_
_entity.id
_entity.type
_entity.pdbx_description
1 polymer ?
#
loop_
_entity_poly.entity_id
_entity_poly.type
_entity_poly.pdbx_seq_one_letter_code
_entity_poly.pdbx_strand_id
1 'polypeptide(L)'
;MRVFLAFFLAVQLCGPVGAQEGSPLAATEVLALDLHEEVLRTQATVKDMFGRQETMHVPITVYRPEGDGPYPLVVFNHGRATDAKRASQGRYRPEMAARYLVAKGFVVLVPNRIGYWQTFGSFDPEYSGCKSIDAMSMAASNQVLATLEFAKTLPYVDTSRWLVAGQSVGGLTTVATVGRAPAGLLGGINFSGGTGGDPDARPGRPCNPVAMSQYWGEIAKNAKVPMLWLYWENDKYWGPDHPKVWHRAWVEGGAQATFAGFGPSGSNGHFGLNEDMDHWLPVVDEFLVRLGFDKPAIVKAPQPTGFAAIDAVDAVPVRPSNKAAYAKFLDMAKPRAFAVSTKGGFGYASGDYAAGRAVGNCQRYGNPCALYAADADVVWTPQ
;
A
#
# COMPACT_ATOMS: atom_id res chain seq x y z
N MET A 1 -41.79 7.59 61.61
CA MET A 1 -40.45 7.07 61.22
C MET A 1 -40.41 7.07 59.72
N ARG A 2 -39.87 8.12 59.13
CA ARG A 2 -39.77 8.28 57.67
C ARG A 2 -38.33 7.99 57.27
N VAL A 3 -38.11 6.96 56.44
CA VAL A 3 -36.81 6.57 55.93
C VAL A 3 -36.61 7.31 54.56
N PHE A 4 -35.59 8.16 54.51
CA PHE A 4 -35.16 8.79 53.27
C PHE A 4 -34.15 7.83 52.57
N LEU A 5 -34.50 7.38 51.35
CA LEU A 5 -33.57 6.67 50.47
C LEU A 5 -32.84 7.74 49.63
N ALA A 6 -31.53 7.86 49.82
CA ALA A 6 -30.67 8.70 48.98
C ALA A 6 -30.20 7.89 47.75
N PHE A 7 -30.58 8.30 46.55
CA PHE A 7 -30.03 7.78 45.29
C PHE A 7 -28.70 8.48 45.03
N PHE A 8 -27.60 7.74 45.02
CA PHE A 8 -26.33 8.19 44.52
C PHE A 8 -26.31 7.98 42.98
N LEU A 9 -26.28 9.07 42.22
CA LEU A 9 -26.04 9.06 40.78
C LEU A 9 -24.53 8.95 40.56
N ALA A 10 -24.04 7.81 40.10
CA ALA A 10 -22.66 7.64 39.68
C ALA A 10 -22.51 8.26 38.28
N VAL A 11 -21.88 9.43 38.18
CA VAL A 11 -21.43 10.03 36.94
C VAL A 11 -20.17 9.29 36.51
N GLN A 12 -20.28 8.42 35.52
CA GLN A 12 -19.11 7.88 34.82
C GLN A 12 -18.50 8.96 33.95
N LEU A 13 -17.38 9.51 34.39
CA LEU A 13 -16.50 10.33 33.58
C LEU A 13 -15.82 9.44 32.53
N CYS A 14 -16.28 9.51 31.27
CA CYS A 14 -15.49 9.04 30.13
C CYS A 14 -14.23 9.90 30.06
N GLY A 15 -13.11 9.36 30.50
CA GLY A 15 -11.79 9.94 30.24
C GLY A 15 -11.46 9.92 28.75
N PRO A 16 -10.60 10.84 28.26
CA PRO A 16 -10.16 10.84 26.87
C PRO A 16 -9.49 9.51 26.54
N VAL A 17 -9.91 8.90 25.43
CA VAL A 17 -9.23 7.74 24.85
C VAL A 17 -7.83 8.21 24.44
N GLY A 18 -6.84 7.93 25.27
CA GLY A 18 -5.44 8.26 24.98
C GLY A 18 -5.00 7.61 23.68
N ALA A 19 -4.28 8.35 22.86
CA ALA A 19 -3.55 7.81 21.73
C ALA A 19 -2.66 6.67 22.24
N GLN A 20 -2.93 5.45 21.79
CA GLN A 20 -2.17 4.29 22.23
C GLN A 20 -0.74 4.40 21.68
N GLU A 21 0.24 4.27 22.58
CA GLU A 21 1.65 4.25 22.28
C GLU A 21 1.96 3.30 21.12
N GLY A 22 2.78 3.78 20.16
CA GLY A 22 3.20 3.01 19.00
C GLY A 22 3.86 1.70 19.42
N SER A 23 3.63 0.65 18.63
CA SER A 23 4.31 -0.64 18.85
C SER A 23 5.81 -0.46 18.73
N PRO A 24 6.62 -1.08 19.58
CA PRO A 24 8.04 -1.11 19.36
C PRO A 24 8.31 -1.74 18.00
N LEU A 25 8.86 -0.94 17.07
CA LEU A 25 9.44 -1.44 15.84
C LEU A 25 10.55 -2.43 16.20
N ALA A 26 10.72 -3.46 15.39
CA ALA A 26 11.93 -4.26 15.52
C ALA A 26 13.13 -3.29 15.46
N ALA A 27 14.09 -3.42 16.37
CA ALA A 27 15.21 -2.49 16.60
C ALA A 27 16.10 -2.18 15.36
N THR A 28 15.73 -2.65 14.18
CA THR A 28 16.48 -2.58 12.92
C THR A 28 15.70 -1.93 11.76
N GLU A 29 14.50 -1.40 11.99
CA GLU A 29 13.70 -0.85 10.90
C GLU A 29 13.92 0.67 10.76
N VAL A 30 14.52 1.10 9.64
CA VAL A 30 14.69 2.51 9.32
C VAL A 30 13.45 3.08 8.68
N LEU A 31 12.90 4.10 9.31
CA LEU A 31 11.76 4.85 8.82
C LEU A 31 12.18 5.87 7.76
N ALA A 32 11.31 6.12 6.78
CA ALA A 32 11.45 7.21 5.81
C ALA A 32 11.06 8.54 6.49
N LEU A 33 12.02 9.17 7.18
CA LEU A 33 11.78 10.38 7.96
C LEU A 33 11.33 11.57 7.11
N ASP A 34 11.76 11.62 5.87
CA ASP A 34 11.36 12.62 4.87
C ASP A 34 9.89 12.46 4.43
N LEU A 35 9.28 11.33 4.72
CA LEU A 35 7.85 11.06 4.53
C LEU A 35 7.06 11.07 5.85
N HIS A 36 7.67 11.51 6.94
CA HIS A 36 7.08 11.38 8.28
C HIS A 36 6.53 9.98 8.56
N GLU A 37 7.28 8.95 8.14
CA GLU A 37 6.84 7.58 8.31
C GLU A 37 6.71 7.23 9.79
N GLU A 38 5.55 6.73 10.17
CA GLU A 38 5.26 6.24 11.52
C GLU A 38 4.41 4.97 11.46
N VAL A 39 4.37 4.21 12.56
CA VAL A 39 3.54 3.01 12.67
C VAL A 39 2.54 3.20 13.80
N LEU A 40 1.28 3.30 13.42
CA LEU A 40 0.15 3.42 14.33
C LEU A 40 -0.64 2.10 14.38
N ARG A 41 -1.71 2.05 15.16
CA ARG A 41 -2.56 0.87 15.30
C ARG A 41 -4.02 1.26 15.41
N THR A 42 -4.87 0.45 14.78
CA THR A 42 -6.31 0.44 15.03
C THR A 42 -6.75 -0.97 15.40
N GLN A 43 -8.05 -1.15 15.60
CA GLN A 43 -8.67 -2.46 15.76
C GLN A 43 -9.67 -2.68 14.62
N ALA A 44 -9.76 -3.92 14.15
CA ALA A 44 -10.79 -4.33 13.21
C ALA A 44 -11.44 -5.63 13.66
N THR A 45 -12.75 -5.70 13.49
CA THR A 45 -13.52 -6.94 13.66
C THR A 45 -13.73 -7.55 12.29
N VAL A 46 -13.26 -8.77 12.13
CA VAL A 46 -13.35 -9.51 10.86
C VAL A 46 -13.92 -10.91 11.08
N LYS A 47 -14.56 -11.44 10.04
CA LYS A 47 -15.14 -12.76 10.02
C LYS A 47 -14.53 -13.58 8.89
N ASP A 48 -14.08 -14.80 9.17
CA ASP A 48 -13.55 -15.71 8.15
C ASP A 48 -14.68 -16.46 7.39
N MET A 49 -14.31 -17.22 6.35
CA MET A 49 -15.24 -18.00 5.56
C MET A 49 -15.95 -19.13 6.35
N PHE A 50 -15.46 -19.49 7.52
CA PHE A 50 -16.05 -20.50 8.40
C PHE A 50 -17.00 -19.90 9.43
N GLY A 51 -17.16 -18.59 9.46
CA GLY A 51 -18.00 -17.85 10.39
C GLY A 51 -17.33 -17.47 11.70
N ARG A 52 -16.05 -17.82 11.92
CA ARG A 52 -15.29 -17.38 13.09
C ARG A 52 -15.01 -15.88 13.00
N GLN A 53 -15.33 -15.15 14.06
CA GLN A 53 -15.16 -13.71 14.13
C GLN A 53 -14.17 -13.36 15.23
N GLU A 54 -13.24 -12.47 14.92
CA GLU A 54 -12.25 -11.95 15.87
C GLU A 54 -12.06 -10.45 15.72
N THR A 55 -11.74 -9.79 16.83
CA THR A 55 -11.31 -8.40 16.89
C THR A 55 -9.82 -8.38 17.19
N MET A 56 -9.03 -7.84 16.29
CA MET A 56 -7.57 -7.82 16.41
C MET A 56 -7.01 -6.44 16.05
N HIS A 57 -5.79 -6.19 16.52
CA HIS A 57 -5.05 -5.00 16.10
C HIS A 57 -4.65 -5.08 14.64
N VAL A 58 -4.76 -3.94 13.95
CA VAL A 58 -4.26 -3.73 12.59
C VAL A 58 -3.17 -2.66 12.68
N PRO A 59 -1.90 -3.03 12.51
CA PRO A 59 -0.83 -2.06 12.40
C PRO A 59 -0.99 -1.25 11.11
N ILE A 60 -0.78 0.06 11.18
CA ILE A 60 -0.93 0.99 10.06
C ILE A 60 0.37 1.74 9.88
N THR A 61 1.01 1.59 8.71
CA THR A 61 2.08 2.49 8.32
C THR A 61 1.47 3.77 7.77
N VAL A 62 1.94 4.91 8.25
CA VAL A 62 1.54 6.24 7.79
C VAL A 62 2.69 6.88 7.05
N TYR A 63 2.39 7.49 5.90
CA TYR A 63 3.28 8.42 5.20
C TYR A 63 2.50 9.71 4.95
N ARG A 64 3.11 10.87 5.12
CA ARG A 64 2.43 12.15 4.94
C ARG A 64 3.35 13.25 4.41
N PRO A 65 2.79 14.29 3.78
CA PRO A 65 3.51 15.50 3.44
C PRO A 65 4.00 16.26 4.68
N GLU A 66 4.88 17.22 4.47
CA GLU A 66 5.26 18.22 5.47
C GLU A 66 4.07 19.14 5.79
N GLY A 67 3.93 19.56 7.07
CA GLY A 67 2.92 20.51 7.53
C GLY A 67 1.70 19.86 8.20
N ASP A 68 0.75 20.72 8.57
CA ASP A 68 -0.34 20.34 9.47
C ASP A 68 -1.57 19.76 8.74
N GLY A 69 -1.66 19.91 7.40
CA GLY A 69 -2.81 19.43 6.64
C GLY A 69 -4.06 20.30 6.84
N PRO A 70 -5.30 19.74 6.81
CA PRO A 70 -5.59 18.35 6.50
C PRO A 70 -5.35 18.00 5.03
N TYR A 71 -4.80 16.80 4.79
CA TYR A 71 -4.52 16.27 3.46
C TYR A 71 -5.51 15.17 3.07
N PRO A 72 -5.88 15.04 1.78
CA PRO A 72 -6.67 13.92 1.30
C PRO A 72 -5.96 12.59 1.59
N LEU A 73 -6.74 11.53 1.76
CA LEU A 73 -6.24 10.23 2.18
C LEU A 73 -6.16 9.24 1.01
N VAL A 74 -5.13 8.40 1.00
CA VAL A 74 -5.13 7.12 0.29
C VAL A 74 -4.98 5.98 1.29
N VAL A 75 -5.91 5.03 1.30
CA VAL A 75 -5.71 3.74 1.98
C VAL A 75 -5.12 2.75 0.97
N PHE A 76 -3.85 2.36 1.17
CA PHE A 76 -3.11 1.50 0.25
C PHE A 76 -3.02 0.06 0.77
N ASN A 77 -3.54 -0.90 0.03
CA ASN A 77 -3.69 -2.29 0.43
C ASN A 77 -2.62 -3.20 -0.19
N HIS A 78 -1.93 -3.99 0.65
CA HIS A 78 -0.91 -4.95 0.22
C HIS A 78 -1.51 -6.21 -0.43
N GLY A 79 -0.69 -6.95 -1.20
CA GLY A 79 -1.03 -8.26 -1.74
C GLY A 79 -1.05 -9.37 -0.68
N ARG A 80 -1.25 -10.61 -1.13
CA ARG A 80 -1.21 -11.81 -0.30
C ARG A 80 -0.03 -12.69 -0.71
N ALA A 81 0.86 -12.96 0.22
CA ALA A 81 1.92 -13.95 0.05
C ALA A 81 1.41 -15.37 0.39
N THR A 82 2.17 -16.39 -0.01
CA THR A 82 1.92 -17.77 0.45
C THR A 82 2.08 -17.88 1.97
N ASP A 83 1.48 -18.90 2.58
CA ASP A 83 1.47 -19.07 4.04
C ASP A 83 2.90 -19.10 4.64
N ALA A 84 3.81 -19.81 3.98
CA ALA A 84 5.22 -19.85 4.42
C ALA A 84 5.91 -18.48 4.37
N LYS A 85 5.57 -17.64 3.40
CA LYS A 85 6.12 -16.29 3.28
C LYS A 85 5.42 -15.29 4.22
N ARG A 86 4.12 -15.45 4.49
CA ARG A 86 3.38 -14.56 5.40
C ARG A 86 3.92 -14.57 6.83
N ALA A 87 4.38 -15.73 7.30
CA ALA A 87 4.99 -15.86 8.62
C ALA A 87 6.27 -15.01 8.78
N SER A 88 7.05 -14.90 7.69
CA SER A 88 8.32 -14.16 7.67
C SER A 88 8.23 -12.80 7.00
N GLN A 89 7.08 -12.45 6.42
CA GLN A 89 6.85 -11.17 5.79
C GLN A 89 6.75 -10.09 6.87
N GLY A 90 7.66 -9.16 6.86
CA GLY A 90 7.62 -7.99 7.75
C GLY A 90 6.45 -7.06 7.44
N ARG A 91 6.52 -5.85 7.96
CA ARG A 91 5.61 -4.76 7.65
C ARG A 91 5.65 -4.45 6.14
N TYR A 92 4.48 -4.35 5.52
CA TYR A 92 4.42 -3.95 4.11
C TYR A 92 4.67 -2.45 3.97
N ARG A 93 5.64 -2.10 3.14
CA ARG A 93 6.07 -0.73 2.86
C ARG A 93 6.08 -0.48 1.35
N PRO A 94 5.01 0.06 0.76
CA PRO A 94 4.98 0.46 -0.65
C PRO A 94 5.68 1.81 -0.83
N GLU A 95 6.93 1.94 -0.37
CA GLU A 95 7.61 3.24 -0.22
C GLU A 95 7.70 4.00 -1.54
N MET A 96 7.91 3.31 -2.66
CA MET A 96 7.92 3.93 -3.98
C MET A 96 6.58 4.60 -4.32
N ALA A 97 5.47 3.84 -4.18
CA ALA A 97 4.13 4.38 -4.43
C ALA A 97 3.74 5.44 -3.39
N ALA A 98 4.15 5.24 -2.12
CA ALA A 98 3.91 6.22 -1.06
C ALA A 98 4.62 7.55 -1.35
N ARG A 99 5.88 7.55 -1.79
CA ARG A 99 6.61 8.76 -2.18
C ARG A 99 5.89 9.53 -3.29
N TYR A 100 5.40 8.81 -4.30
CA TYR A 100 4.62 9.42 -5.38
C TYR A 100 3.31 10.04 -4.85
N LEU A 101 2.53 9.28 -4.08
CA LEU A 101 1.25 9.75 -3.54
C LEU A 101 1.41 10.92 -2.55
N VAL A 102 2.43 10.88 -1.69
CA VAL A 102 2.77 11.99 -0.80
C VAL A 102 3.15 13.24 -1.61
N ALA A 103 3.93 13.08 -2.69
CA ALA A 103 4.25 14.20 -3.59
C ALA A 103 3.01 14.76 -4.32
N LYS A 104 1.95 13.97 -4.46
CA LYS A 104 0.63 14.43 -4.95
C LYS A 104 -0.27 15.00 -3.85
N GLY A 105 0.22 15.14 -2.63
CA GLY A 105 -0.48 15.77 -1.51
C GLY A 105 -1.35 14.85 -0.68
N PHE A 106 -1.16 13.56 -0.76
CA PHE A 106 -1.93 12.60 0.04
C PHE A 106 -1.21 12.21 1.33
N VAL A 107 -1.98 12.00 2.39
CA VAL A 107 -1.59 11.07 3.46
C VAL A 107 -1.86 9.66 2.96
N VAL A 108 -0.91 8.75 3.15
CA VAL A 108 -1.03 7.34 2.76
C VAL A 108 -1.06 6.48 4.00
N LEU A 109 -2.17 5.79 4.25
CA LEU A 109 -2.32 4.80 5.31
C LEU A 109 -2.24 3.39 4.72
N VAL A 110 -1.31 2.59 5.24
CA VAL A 110 -1.07 1.22 4.77
C VAL A 110 -1.38 0.23 5.90
N PRO A 111 -2.61 -0.29 5.98
CA PRO A 111 -2.93 -1.31 6.98
C PRO A 111 -2.21 -2.62 6.66
N ASN A 112 -1.49 -3.16 7.64
CA ASN A 112 -1.03 -4.55 7.61
C ASN A 112 -2.18 -5.43 8.09
N ARG A 113 -2.90 -6.03 7.14
CA ARG A 113 -4.16 -6.73 7.43
C ARG A 113 -3.96 -7.95 8.35
N ILE A 114 -5.01 -8.34 9.05
CA ILE A 114 -5.01 -9.49 9.96
C ILE A 114 -4.65 -10.77 9.20
N GLY A 115 -3.78 -11.59 9.80
CA GLY A 115 -3.17 -12.75 9.17
C GLY A 115 -1.79 -12.50 8.56
N TYR A 116 -1.22 -11.29 8.75
CA TYR A 116 0.11 -10.92 8.26
C TYR A 116 0.96 -10.30 9.38
N TRP A 117 2.29 -10.39 9.25
CA TRP A 117 3.27 -9.82 10.16
C TRP A 117 2.94 -10.13 11.64
N GLN A 118 2.73 -9.10 12.48
CA GLN A 118 2.45 -9.24 13.91
C GLN A 118 1.13 -9.96 14.23
N THR A 119 0.23 -10.06 13.26
CA THR A 119 -1.06 -10.75 13.41
C THR A 119 -1.11 -12.09 12.67
N PHE A 120 0.04 -12.56 12.15
CA PHE A 120 0.12 -13.90 11.57
C PHE A 120 -0.14 -14.96 12.64
N GLY A 121 -1.02 -15.92 12.34
CA GLY A 121 -1.39 -16.97 13.29
C GLY A 121 -2.45 -17.91 12.73
N SER A 122 -3.13 -18.61 13.63
CA SER A 122 -4.18 -19.59 13.27
C SER A 122 -5.46 -18.97 12.72
N PHE A 123 -5.66 -17.67 12.88
CA PHE A 123 -6.78 -16.94 12.30
C PHE A 123 -6.35 -16.24 11.02
N ASP A 124 -6.92 -16.67 9.92
CA ASP A 124 -6.69 -16.11 8.58
C ASP A 124 -8.02 -15.74 7.93
N PRO A 125 -8.51 -14.51 8.13
CA PRO A 125 -9.81 -14.09 7.63
C PRO A 125 -9.84 -13.95 6.10
N GLU A 126 -8.68 -13.90 5.45
CA GLU A 126 -8.54 -13.81 4.01
C GLU A 126 -8.29 -15.18 3.33
N TYR A 127 -8.37 -16.28 4.06
CA TYR A 127 -8.38 -17.59 3.45
C TYR A 127 -9.72 -17.80 2.71
N SER A 128 -9.66 -18.16 1.43
CA SER A 128 -10.86 -18.38 0.60
C SER A 128 -11.00 -19.79 0.04
N GLY A 129 -9.92 -20.56 0.05
CA GLY A 129 -9.87 -21.88 -0.59
C GLY A 129 -10.29 -21.86 -2.06
N CYS A 130 -10.13 -20.73 -2.77
CA CYS A 130 -10.62 -20.48 -4.13
C CYS A 130 -12.16 -20.54 -4.29
N LYS A 131 -12.91 -20.48 -3.22
CA LYS A 131 -14.37 -20.66 -3.23
C LYS A 131 -15.13 -19.45 -2.66
N SER A 132 -14.63 -18.88 -1.59
CA SER A 132 -15.32 -17.82 -0.83
C SER A 132 -14.66 -16.44 -1.06
N ILE A 133 -14.74 -15.98 -2.32
CA ILE A 133 -14.16 -14.67 -2.71
C ILE A 133 -14.86 -13.53 -1.98
N ASP A 134 -16.16 -13.63 -1.76
CA ASP A 134 -16.99 -12.69 -1.01
C ASP A 134 -16.56 -12.56 0.45
N ALA A 135 -16.43 -13.68 1.18
CA ALA A 135 -15.99 -13.67 2.59
C ALA A 135 -14.60 -13.07 2.74
N MET A 136 -13.65 -13.48 1.89
CA MET A 136 -12.30 -12.91 1.85
C MET A 136 -12.32 -11.40 1.61
N SER A 137 -13.09 -10.98 0.60
CA SER A 137 -13.19 -9.57 0.21
C SER A 137 -13.85 -8.73 1.29
N MET A 138 -14.87 -9.25 1.96
CA MET A 138 -15.53 -8.60 3.09
C MET A 138 -14.59 -8.45 4.28
N ALA A 139 -13.84 -9.51 4.63
CA ALA A 139 -12.86 -9.45 5.70
C ALA A 139 -11.77 -8.39 5.43
N ALA A 140 -11.26 -8.34 4.20
CA ALA A 140 -10.26 -7.37 3.80
C ALA A 140 -10.82 -5.93 3.78
N SER A 141 -11.99 -5.70 3.18
CA SER A 141 -12.59 -4.36 3.11
C SER A 141 -13.06 -3.84 4.48
N ASN A 142 -13.45 -4.71 5.43
CA ASN A 142 -13.74 -4.30 6.80
C ASN A 142 -12.53 -3.65 7.47
N GLN A 143 -11.32 -4.12 7.18
CA GLN A 143 -10.10 -3.54 7.73
C GLN A 143 -9.77 -2.19 7.09
N VAL A 144 -10.10 -1.99 5.81
CA VAL A 144 -10.02 -0.67 5.15
C VAL A 144 -10.97 0.30 5.85
N LEU A 145 -12.21 -0.09 6.13
CA LEU A 145 -13.16 0.79 6.80
C LEU A 145 -12.76 1.08 8.25
N ALA A 146 -12.22 0.11 8.97
CA ALA A 146 -11.65 0.35 10.31
C ALA A 146 -10.47 1.34 10.24
N THR A 147 -9.64 1.24 9.20
CA THR A 147 -8.56 2.21 8.94
C THR A 147 -9.12 3.60 8.63
N LEU A 148 -10.19 3.70 7.86
CA LEU A 148 -10.87 4.97 7.59
C LEU A 148 -11.45 5.60 8.86
N GLU A 149 -12.11 4.82 9.71
CA GLU A 149 -12.61 5.31 11.00
C GLU A 149 -11.48 5.81 11.91
N PHE A 150 -10.37 5.07 11.94
CA PHE A 150 -9.17 5.52 12.66
C PHE A 150 -8.59 6.82 12.06
N ALA A 151 -8.56 6.94 10.73
CA ALA A 151 -8.06 8.13 10.05
C ALA A 151 -8.80 9.42 10.45
N LYS A 152 -10.08 9.34 10.82
CA LYS A 152 -10.86 10.48 11.33
C LYS A 152 -10.32 11.04 12.65
N THR A 153 -9.53 10.29 13.38
CA THR A 153 -8.90 10.73 14.63
C THR A 153 -7.58 11.47 14.40
N LEU A 154 -7.05 11.45 13.17
CA LEU A 154 -5.79 12.08 12.81
C LEU A 154 -6.06 13.50 12.30
N PRO A 155 -5.57 14.56 12.99
CA PRO A 155 -5.93 15.95 12.67
C PRO A 155 -5.43 16.41 11.30
N TYR A 156 -4.42 15.74 10.76
CA TYR A 156 -3.82 16.05 9.45
C TYR A 156 -4.48 15.29 8.28
N VAL A 157 -5.58 14.54 8.50
CA VAL A 157 -6.25 13.74 7.46
C VAL A 157 -7.62 14.30 7.13
N ASP A 158 -7.86 14.55 5.84
CA ASP A 158 -9.20 14.83 5.29
C ASP A 158 -9.87 13.56 4.79
N THR A 159 -10.72 12.95 5.62
CA THR A 159 -11.47 11.74 5.27
C THR A 159 -12.72 12.03 4.43
N SER A 160 -13.05 13.28 4.15
CA SER A 160 -14.12 13.63 3.21
C SER A 160 -13.68 13.49 1.74
N ARG A 161 -12.37 13.36 1.50
CA ARG A 161 -11.76 13.23 0.18
C ARG A 161 -10.68 12.15 0.23
N TRP A 162 -11.05 10.93 -0.13
CA TRP A 162 -10.10 9.82 -0.06
C TRP A 162 -10.19 8.86 -1.23
N LEU A 163 -9.12 8.12 -1.42
CA LEU A 163 -8.98 7.06 -2.43
C LEU A 163 -8.63 5.75 -1.74
N VAL A 164 -8.96 4.66 -2.40
CA VAL A 164 -8.46 3.33 -2.04
C VAL A 164 -7.61 2.78 -3.16
N ALA A 165 -6.44 2.25 -2.83
CA ALA A 165 -5.53 1.65 -3.79
C ALA A 165 -4.98 0.32 -3.27
N GLY A 166 -4.47 -0.52 -4.15
CA GLY A 166 -3.80 -1.74 -3.72
C GLY A 166 -3.38 -2.64 -4.86
N GLN A 167 -2.52 -3.60 -4.54
CA GLN A 167 -1.95 -4.54 -5.49
C GLN A 167 -2.35 -5.99 -5.16
N SER A 168 -2.60 -6.81 -6.19
CA SER A 168 -2.92 -8.23 -6.04
C SER A 168 -4.20 -8.43 -5.19
N VAL A 169 -4.15 -9.16 -4.09
CA VAL A 169 -5.28 -9.24 -3.12
C VAL A 169 -5.63 -7.85 -2.57
N GLY A 170 -4.66 -6.92 -2.46
CA GLY A 170 -4.94 -5.51 -2.15
C GLY A 170 -5.75 -4.81 -3.25
N GLY A 171 -5.53 -5.15 -4.51
CA GLY A 171 -6.37 -4.70 -5.62
C GLY A 171 -7.80 -5.27 -5.53
N LEU A 172 -7.95 -6.56 -5.19
CA LEU A 172 -9.25 -7.16 -4.87
C LEU A 172 -9.93 -6.41 -3.71
N THR A 173 -9.18 -6.12 -2.64
CA THR A 173 -9.66 -5.33 -1.49
C THR A 173 -10.16 -3.94 -1.93
N THR A 174 -9.44 -3.30 -2.85
CA THR A 174 -9.80 -2.01 -3.43
C THR A 174 -11.14 -2.09 -4.17
N VAL A 175 -11.31 -3.07 -5.07
CA VAL A 175 -12.57 -3.29 -5.81
C VAL A 175 -13.73 -3.56 -4.84
N ALA A 176 -13.52 -4.43 -3.85
CA ALA A 176 -14.51 -4.74 -2.83
C ALA A 176 -14.91 -3.51 -1.99
N THR A 177 -13.95 -2.65 -1.66
CA THR A 177 -14.22 -1.42 -0.92
C THR A 177 -15.02 -0.42 -1.75
N VAL A 178 -14.71 -0.26 -3.03
CA VAL A 178 -15.49 0.60 -3.96
C VAL A 178 -16.91 0.09 -4.10
N GLY A 179 -17.11 -1.23 -4.21
CA GLY A 179 -18.43 -1.85 -4.25
C GLY A 179 -19.28 -1.65 -2.98
N ARG A 180 -18.69 -1.18 -1.88
CA ARG A 180 -19.42 -0.81 -0.63
C ARG A 180 -19.81 0.65 -0.56
N ALA A 181 -19.33 1.48 -1.50
CA ALA A 181 -19.63 2.92 -1.61
C ALA A 181 -19.52 3.71 -0.29
N PRO A 182 -18.40 3.61 0.46
CA PRO A 182 -18.25 4.33 1.72
C PRO A 182 -18.21 5.85 1.47
N ALA A 183 -18.69 6.63 2.46
CA ALA A 183 -18.73 8.07 2.37
C ALA A 183 -17.33 8.69 2.16
N GLY A 184 -17.24 9.76 1.37
CA GLY A 184 -16.01 10.49 1.08
C GLY A 184 -15.07 9.81 0.09
N LEU A 185 -15.32 8.54 -0.30
CA LEU A 185 -14.54 7.88 -1.34
C LEU A 185 -14.76 8.58 -2.68
N LEU A 186 -13.67 8.87 -3.40
CA LEU A 186 -13.68 9.54 -4.71
C LEU A 186 -13.24 8.63 -5.86
N GLY A 187 -12.51 7.55 -5.57
CA GLY A 187 -12.06 6.62 -6.59
C GLY A 187 -11.25 5.45 -6.05
N GLY A 188 -11.01 4.45 -6.91
CA GLY A 188 -10.18 3.29 -6.60
C GLY A 188 -9.11 3.04 -7.64
N ILE A 189 -7.91 2.63 -7.21
CA ILE A 189 -6.79 2.27 -8.10
C ILE A 189 -6.39 0.81 -7.84
N ASN A 190 -6.61 -0.03 -8.83
CA ASN A 190 -6.42 -1.46 -8.76
C ASN A 190 -5.19 -1.88 -9.59
N PHE A 191 -4.09 -2.21 -8.92
CA PHE A 191 -2.88 -2.75 -9.54
C PHE A 191 -2.90 -4.28 -9.52
N SER A 192 -3.03 -4.91 -10.69
CA SER A 192 -3.03 -6.37 -10.84
C SER A 192 -3.89 -7.10 -9.80
N GLY A 193 -5.10 -6.58 -9.54
CA GLY A 193 -5.97 -7.12 -8.48
C GLY A 193 -6.58 -8.47 -8.82
N GLY A 194 -6.71 -9.30 -7.80
CA GLY A 194 -7.30 -10.63 -7.94
C GLY A 194 -6.95 -11.56 -6.79
N THR A 195 -7.39 -12.80 -6.87
CA THR A 195 -7.04 -13.88 -5.94
C THR A 195 -6.95 -15.24 -6.65
N GLY A 196 -6.33 -16.21 -5.99
CA GLY A 196 -6.26 -17.60 -6.47
C GLY A 196 -5.22 -17.86 -7.56
N GLY A 197 -4.31 -16.91 -7.82
CA GLY A 197 -3.17 -17.11 -8.72
C GLY A 197 -2.08 -17.95 -8.09
N ASP A 198 -1.40 -18.72 -8.93
CA ASP A 198 -0.22 -19.50 -8.58
C ASP A 198 0.76 -19.43 -9.77
N PRO A 199 1.76 -18.54 -9.70
CA PRO A 199 2.64 -18.27 -10.83
C PRO A 199 3.58 -19.43 -11.17
N ASP A 200 3.81 -20.35 -10.23
CA ASP A 200 4.70 -21.49 -10.41
C ASP A 200 3.93 -22.71 -10.93
N ALA A 201 2.84 -23.10 -10.28
CA ALA A 201 2.09 -24.28 -10.64
C ALA A 201 1.11 -24.04 -11.78
N ARG A 202 0.58 -22.84 -11.92
CA ARG A 202 -0.48 -22.52 -12.89
C ARG A 202 -0.31 -21.11 -13.45
N PRO A 203 0.81 -20.78 -14.11
CA PRO A 203 1.06 -19.43 -14.61
C PRO A 203 -0.07 -18.91 -15.49
N GLY A 204 -0.58 -17.72 -15.16
CA GLY A 204 -1.67 -17.04 -15.87
C GLY A 204 -3.06 -17.69 -15.72
N ARG A 205 -3.22 -18.70 -14.86
CA ARG A 205 -4.47 -19.43 -14.68
C ARG A 205 -4.92 -19.42 -13.22
N PRO A 206 -5.65 -18.38 -12.79
CA PRO A 206 -6.20 -18.31 -11.42
C PRO A 206 -7.22 -19.42 -11.18
N CYS A 207 -7.41 -19.79 -9.92
CA CYS A 207 -8.21 -20.98 -9.55
C CYS A 207 -9.71 -20.79 -9.71
N ASN A 208 -10.30 -19.73 -9.86
CA ASN A 208 -11.75 -19.55 -10.05
C ASN A 208 -12.09 -18.23 -10.76
N PRO A 209 -11.66 -18.04 -12.01
CA PRO A 209 -11.82 -16.77 -12.70
C PRO A 209 -13.28 -16.42 -12.99
N VAL A 210 -14.15 -17.41 -13.15
CA VAL A 210 -15.58 -17.20 -13.39
C VAL A 210 -16.26 -16.64 -12.14
N ALA A 211 -16.02 -17.25 -10.98
CA ALA A 211 -16.59 -16.73 -9.73
C ALA A 211 -16.09 -15.31 -9.41
N MET A 212 -14.86 -14.97 -9.80
CA MET A 212 -14.34 -13.61 -9.69
C MET A 212 -15.15 -12.64 -10.56
N SER A 213 -15.44 -12.99 -11.82
CA SER A 213 -16.27 -12.17 -12.70
C SER A 213 -17.68 -11.97 -12.13
N GLN A 214 -18.29 -13.04 -11.66
CA GLN A 214 -19.63 -13.00 -11.06
C GLN A 214 -19.67 -12.11 -9.82
N TYR A 215 -18.72 -12.28 -8.92
CA TYR A 215 -18.61 -11.48 -7.70
C TYR A 215 -18.41 -10.00 -8.01
N TRP A 216 -17.50 -9.67 -8.91
CA TRP A 216 -17.24 -8.27 -9.26
C TRP A 216 -18.41 -7.62 -10.01
N GLY A 217 -19.08 -8.36 -10.92
CA GLY A 217 -20.30 -7.88 -11.55
C GLY A 217 -21.44 -7.63 -10.56
N GLU A 218 -21.54 -8.44 -9.51
CA GLU A 218 -22.56 -8.25 -8.47
C GLU A 218 -22.31 -7.02 -7.61
N ILE A 219 -21.10 -6.85 -7.08
CA ILE A 219 -20.77 -5.70 -6.21
C ILE A 219 -20.66 -4.38 -6.98
N ALA A 220 -20.43 -4.42 -8.30
CA ALA A 220 -20.41 -3.26 -9.18
C ALA A 220 -21.72 -2.47 -9.15
N LYS A 221 -22.86 -3.13 -8.93
CA LYS A 221 -24.19 -2.50 -8.85
C LYS A 221 -24.27 -1.40 -7.77
N ASN A 222 -23.42 -1.48 -6.75
CA ASN A 222 -23.41 -0.52 -5.64
C ASN A 222 -22.30 0.53 -5.77
N ALA A 223 -21.36 0.36 -6.70
CA ALA A 223 -20.25 1.29 -6.87
C ALA A 223 -20.75 2.68 -7.30
N LYS A 224 -20.19 3.73 -6.66
CA LYS A 224 -20.58 5.13 -6.88
C LYS A 224 -19.48 6.00 -7.47
N VAL A 225 -18.27 5.47 -7.51
CA VAL A 225 -17.07 6.23 -7.90
C VAL A 225 -16.29 5.48 -8.98
N PRO A 226 -15.54 6.19 -9.83
CA PRO A 226 -14.76 5.57 -10.88
C PRO A 226 -13.55 4.80 -10.33
N MET A 227 -13.10 3.84 -11.11
CA MET A 227 -11.88 3.08 -10.83
C MET A 227 -10.89 3.18 -11.99
N LEU A 228 -9.61 2.99 -11.66
CA LEU A 228 -8.54 2.74 -12.61
C LEU A 228 -7.98 1.34 -12.36
N TRP A 229 -7.91 0.50 -13.42
CA TRP A 229 -7.43 -0.87 -13.39
C TRP A 229 -6.17 -0.99 -14.24
N LEU A 230 -5.06 -1.37 -13.61
CA LEU A 230 -3.74 -1.44 -14.26
C LEU A 230 -3.23 -2.88 -14.22
N TYR A 231 -2.96 -3.45 -15.40
CA TYR A 231 -2.50 -4.83 -15.55
C TYR A 231 -1.44 -4.95 -16.64
N TRP A 232 -0.60 -5.97 -16.53
CA TRP A 232 0.51 -6.24 -17.45
C TRP A 232 0.31 -7.58 -18.18
N GLU A 233 0.69 -7.64 -19.44
CA GLU A 233 0.46 -8.81 -20.30
C GLU A 233 1.10 -10.09 -19.79
N ASN A 234 2.31 -10.00 -19.22
CA ASN A 234 3.05 -11.14 -18.69
C ASN A 234 2.80 -11.42 -17.21
N ASP A 235 1.65 -11.00 -16.65
CA ASP A 235 1.26 -11.33 -15.28
C ASP A 235 1.07 -12.85 -15.14
N LYS A 236 1.94 -13.50 -14.37
CA LYS A 236 1.91 -14.95 -14.15
C LYS A 236 0.84 -15.41 -13.15
N TYR A 237 0.16 -14.49 -12.48
CA TYR A 237 -0.97 -14.84 -11.60
C TYR A 237 -2.28 -14.89 -12.37
N TRP A 238 -2.55 -13.88 -13.22
CA TRP A 238 -3.84 -13.72 -13.90
C TRP A 238 -3.79 -13.98 -15.40
N GLY A 239 -2.62 -13.84 -16.04
CA GLY A 239 -2.51 -13.80 -17.49
C GLY A 239 -3.15 -12.54 -18.09
N PRO A 240 -3.06 -12.37 -19.43
CA PRO A 240 -3.52 -11.15 -20.11
C PRO A 240 -5.03 -11.04 -20.26
N ASP A 241 -5.77 -12.13 -20.18
CA ASP A 241 -7.18 -12.15 -20.58
C ASP A 241 -8.17 -12.11 -19.40
N HIS A 242 -7.88 -12.77 -18.29
CA HIS A 242 -8.78 -12.76 -17.13
C HIS A 242 -9.07 -11.36 -16.61
N PRO A 243 -8.10 -10.45 -16.47
CA PRO A 243 -8.37 -9.09 -16.02
C PRO A 243 -9.34 -8.32 -16.94
N LYS A 244 -9.26 -8.54 -18.26
CA LYS A 244 -10.18 -7.92 -19.23
C LYS A 244 -11.62 -8.43 -19.06
N VAL A 245 -11.77 -9.75 -18.80
CA VAL A 245 -13.09 -10.36 -18.52
C VAL A 245 -13.66 -9.83 -17.21
N TRP A 246 -12.83 -9.72 -16.18
CA TRP A 246 -13.24 -9.18 -14.89
C TRP A 246 -13.64 -7.71 -14.95
N HIS A 247 -12.86 -6.90 -15.68
CA HIS A 247 -13.18 -5.50 -15.93
C HIS A 247 -14.51 -5.35 -16.68
N ARG A 248 -14.74 -6.19 -17.71
CA ARG A 248 -16.02 -6.20 -18.44
C ARG A 248 -17.17 -6.51 -17.51
N ALA A 249 -17.07 -7.52 -16.66
CA ALA A 249 -18.12 -7.87 -15.70
C ALA A 249 -18.41 -6.71 -14.73
N TRP A 250 -17.38 -5.97 -14.30
CA TRP A 250 -17.54 -4.77 -13.49
C TRP A 250 -18.32 -3.67 -14.22
N VAL A 251 -17.98 -3.39 -15.46
CA VAL A 251 -18.64 -2.35 -16.29
C VAL A 251 -20.08 -2.77 -16.64
N GLU A 252 -20.31 -4.03 -17.02
CA GLU A 252 -21.63 -4.57 -17.29
C GLU A 252 -22.52 -4.59 -16.02
N GLY A 253 -21.91 -4.69 -14.84
CA GLY A 253 -22.58 -4.51 -13.55
C GLY A 253 -23.01 -3.07 -13.26
N GLY A 254 -22.69 -2.10 -14.12
CA GLY A 254 -23.10 -0.69 -14.04
C GLY A 254 -22.08 0.26 -13.42
N ALA A 255 -20.89 -0.21 -13.05
CA ALA A 255 -19.84 0.62 -12.47
C ALA A 255 -18.90 1.21 -13.52
N GLN A 256 -18.25 2.31 -13.19
CA GLN A 256 -17.27 2.97 -14.06
C GLN A 256 -15.85 2.49 -13.74
N ALA A 257 -15.12 2.05 -14.74
CA ALA A 257 -13.70 1.77 -14.64
C ALA A 257 -12.98 2.03 -15.98
N THR A 258 -11.77 2.58 -15.88
CA THR A 258 -10.81 2.64 -17.01
C THR A 258 -9.87 1.46 -16.88
N PHE A 259 -9.67 0.70 -17.96
CA PHE A 259 -8.67 -0.37 -18.04
C PHE A 259 -7.41 0.14 -18.72
N ALA A 260 -6.28 0.06 -18.03
CA ALA A 260 -4.95 0.34 -18.57
C ALA A 260 -4.17 -0.99 -18.66
N GLY A 261 -4.01 -1.48 -19.87
CA GLY A 261 -3.18 -2.67 -20.15
C GLY A 261 -1.81 -2.24 -20.60
N PHE A 262 -0.77 -2.79 -19.99
CA PHE A 262 0.63 -2.54 -20.32
C PHE A 262 1.28 -3.76 -20.94
N GLY A 263 2.30 -3.53 -21.76
CA GLY A 263 3.16 -4.60 -22.25
C GLY A 263 3.87 -5.37 -21.12
N PRO A 264 4.74 -6.34 -21.47
CA PRO A 264 5.46 -7.12 -20.48
C PRO A 264 6.35 -6.25 -19.58
N SER A 265 6.32 -6.50 -18.27
CA SER A 265 7.22 -5.87 -17.29
C SER A 265 8.03 -6.93 -16.56
N GLY A 266 9.35 -6.80 -16.57
CA GLY A 266 10.26 -7.73 -15.91
C GLY A 266 9.99 -9.20 -16.29
N SER A 267 10.25 -10.09 -15.36
CA SER A 267 9.99 -11.54 -15.52
C SER A 267 8.53 -11.94 -15.21
N ASN A 268 7.78 -11.06 -14.57
CA ASN A 268 6.39 -11.28 -14.15
C ASN A 268 5.69 -9.93 -13.94
N GLY A 269 4.83 -9.56 -14.87
CA GLY A 269 4.09 -8.31 -14.85
C GLY A 269 3.21 -8.06 -13.63
N HIS A 270 2.99 -9.09 -12.80
CA HIS A 270 2.29 -8.95 -11.51
C HIS A 270 2.96 -7.93 -10.58
N PHE A 271 4.26 -7.70 -10.75
CA PHE A 271 5.05 -6.76 -9.97
C PHE A 271 5.22 -5.39 -10.66
N GLY A 272 4.45 -5.12 -11.72
CA GLY A 272 4.52 -3.87 -12.48
C GLY A 272 4.34 -2.61 -11.66
N LEU A 273 3.60 -2.66 -10.54
CA LEU A 273 3.56 -1.55 -9.57
C LEU A 273 4.96 -1.07 -9.18
N ASN A 274 5.88 -2.00 -8.88
CA ASN A 274 7.24 -1.69 -8.44
C ASN A 274 8.26 -1.65 -9.59
N GLU A 275 7.97 -2.32 -10.71
CA GLU A 275 8.95 -2.54 -11.77
C GLU A 275 8.71 -1.68 -13.02
N ASP A 276 7.55 -1.02 -13.11
CA ASP A 276 7.12 -0.32 -14.33
C ASP A 276 6.49 1.05 -14.06
N MET A 277 7.07 1.80 -13.12
CA MET A 277 6.55 3.10 -12.72
C MET A 277 6.47 4.09 -13.89
N ASP A 278 7.40 4.03 -14.82
CA ASP A 278 7.46 4.93 -15.98
C ASP A 278 6.21 4.85 -16.86
N HIS A 279 5.60 3.68 -16.96
CA HIS A 279 4.40 3.49 -17.77
C HIS A 279 3.10 3.76 -17.01
N TRP A 280 3.00 3.33 -15.74
CA TRP A 280 1.74 3.51 -15.01
C TRP A 280 1.57 4.91 -14.42
N LEU A 281 2.65 5.61 -14.11
CA LEU A 281 2.61 6.91 -13.44
C LEU A 281 1.80 7.96 -14.20
N PRO A 282 2.02 8.21 -15.53
CA PRO A 282 1.23 9.19 -16.26
C PRO A 282 -0.26 8.83 -16.32
N VAL A 283 -0.59 7.54 -16.34
CA VAL A 283 -1.98 7.07 -16.36
C VAL A 283 -2.67 7.31 -15.02
N VAL A 284 -1.96 7.09 -13.92
CA VAL A 284 -2.46 7.41 -12.57
C VAL A 284 -2.56 8.91 -12.37
N ASP A 285 -1.60 9.70 -12.86
CA ASP A 285 -1.65 11.17 -12.82
C ASP A 285 -2.91 11.70 -13.50
N GLU A 286 -3.20 11.25 -14.71
CA GLU A 286 -4.41 11.66 -15.43
C GLU A 286 -5.68 11.29 -14.66
N PHE A 287 -5.72 10.10 -14.05
CA PHE A 287 -6.84 9.69 -13.21
C PHE A 287 -7.00 10.59 -11.98
N LEU A 288 -5.92 10.92 -11.29
CA LEU A 288 -5.94 11.81 -10.14
C LEU A 288 -6.40 13.24 -10.52
N VAL A 289 -5.92 13.77 -11.64
CA VAL A 289 -6.36 15.09 -12.16
C VAL A 289 -7.86 15.10 -12.42
N ARG A 290 -8.41 14.05 -13.04
CA ARG A 290 -9.86 13.92 -13.27
C ARG A 290 -10.68 13.88 -11.97
N LEU A 291 -10.09 13.44 -10.87
CA LEU A 291 -10.70 13.44 -9.55
C LEU A 291 -10.47 14.74 -8.76
N GLY A 292 -9.83 15.75 -9.38
CA GLY A 292 -9.54 17.04 -8.76
C GLY A 292 -8.32 17.03 -7.81
N PHE A 293 -7.35 16.14 -8.05
CA PHE A 293 -6.07 16.05 -7.34
C PHE A 293 -4.92 16.49 -8.23
N ASP A 294 -4.96 17.73 -8.69
CA ASP A 294 -4.00 18.34 -9.62
C ASP A 294 -2.88 19.12 -8.91
N LYS A 295 -3.02 19.40 -7.63
CA LYS A 295 -2.07 20.22 -6.88
C LYS A 295 -1.00 19.34 -6.21
N PRO A 296 0.29 19.55 -6.55
CA PRO A 296 1.37 18.88 -5.83
C PRO A 296 1.48 19.38 -4.38
N ALA A 297 1.85 18.51 -3.46
CA ALA A 297 2.25 18.90 -2.12
C ALA A 297 3.73 19.29 -2.09
N ILE A 298 4.09 20.09 -1.09
CA ILE A 298 5.49 20.31 -0.76
C ILE A 298 5.98 19.08 0.01
N VAL A 299 6.89 18.35 -0.61
CA VAL A 299 7.61 17.24 0.05
C VAL A 299 8.99 17.71 0.42
N LYS A 300 9.34 17.61 1.69
CA LYS A 300 10.68 17.97 2.15
C LYS A 300 11.70 17.01 1.56
N ALA A 301 12.73 17.55 0.91
CA ALA A 301 13.83 16.73 0.43
C ALA A 301 14.50 15.98 1.60
N PRO A 302 14.96 14.73 1.39
CA PRO A 302 15.75 14.02 2.38
C PRO A 302 16.93 14.89 2.85
N GLN A 303 17.16 14.97 4.18
CA GLN A 303 18.18 15.82 4.71
C GLN A 303 19.56 15.15 4.67
N PRO A 304 20.64 15.89 4.36
CA PRO A 304 22.00 15.39 4.48
C PRO A 304 22.29 14.91 5.90
N THR A 305 22.92 13.74 6.03
CA THR A 305 23.25 13.16 7.34
C THR A 305 24.70 13.43 7.77
N GLY A 306 25.55 13.84 6.82
CA GLY A 306 26.98 13.98 7.07
C GLY A 306 27.73 12.66 7.22
N PHE A 307 27.09 11.52 6.92
CA PHE A 307 27.69 10.18 7.04
C PHE A 307 28.95 10.03 6.17
N ALA A 308 28.90 10.49 4.93
CA ALA A 308 30.01 10.44 3.99
C ALA A 308 29.86 11.54 2.94
N ALA A 309 30.96 11.89 2.26
CA ALA A 309 30.89 12.69 1.05
C ALA A 309 30.18 11.92 -0.07
N ILE A 310 29.48 12.63 -0.97
CA ILE A 310 28.70 12.02 -2.06
C ILE A 310 29.58 11.18 -3.01
N ASP A 311 30.84 11.56 -3.19
CA ASP A 311 31.84 10.89 -4.04
C ASP A 311 32.62 9.79 -3.32
N ALA A 312 32.38 9.58 -2.03
CA ALA A 312 33.03 8.53 -1.24
C ALA A 312 32.50 7.14 -1.58
N VAL A 313 32.85 6.62 -2.76
CA VAL A 313 32.38 5.32 -3.29
C VAL A 313 32.60 4.17 -2.31
N ASP A 314 33.71 4.19 -1.56
CA ASP A 314 34.03 3.15 -0.60
C ASP A 314 33.14 3.14 0.65
N ALA A 315 32.53 4.26 0.98
CA ALA A 315 31.60 4.37 2.11
C ALA A 315 30.20 3.77 1.83
N VAL A 316 29.86 3.56 0.55
CA VAL A 316 28.53 3.04 0.17
C VAL A 316 28.35 1.61 0.67
N PRO A 317 27.30 1.27 1.44
CA PRO A 317 27.11 -0.06 2.03
C PRO A 317 26.56 -1.10 1.04
N VAL A 318 27.25 -1.27 -0.06
CA VAL A 318 26.95 -2.29 -1.09
C VAL A 318 28.09 -3.32 -1.19
N ARG A 319 27.82 -4.47 -1.80
CA ARG A 319 28.85 -5.47 -2.07
C ARG A 319 29.96 -4.85 -2.93
N PRO A 320 31.24 -5.27 -2.77
CA PRO A 320 32.35 -4.73 -3.56
C PRO A 320 32.11 -4.76 -5.07
N SER A 321 31.51 -5.85 -5.59
CA SER A 321 31.12 -5.98 -7.00
C SER A 321 30.10 -4.93 -7.49
N ASN A 322 29.41 -4.27 -6.58
CA ASN A 322 28.36 -3.31 -6.88
C ASN A 322 28.79 -1.84 -6.78
N LYS A 323 30.05 -1.57 -6.35
CA LYS A 323 30.58 -0.20 -6.23
C LYS A 323 30.56 0.56 -7.55
N ALA A 324 30.79 -0.14 -8.68
CA ALA A 324 30.72 0.46 -10.01
C ALA A 324 29.33 1.04 -10.37
N ALA A 325 28.25 0.50 -9.76
CA ALA A 325 26.91 1.04 -9.96
C ALA A 325 26.73 2.39 -9.28
N TYR A 326 27.38 2.61 -8.14
CA TYR A 326 27.37 3.92 -7.49
C TYR A 326 28.16 4.97 -8.28
N ALA A 327 29.30 4.60 -8.86
CA ALA A 327 30.02 5.48 -9.78
C ALA A 327 29.14 5.93 -10.96
N LYS A 328 28.38 5.00 -11.57
CA LYS A 328 27.42 5.35 -12.63
C LYS A 328 26.33 6.32 -12.14
N PHE A 329 25.83 6.13 -10.91
CA PHE A 329 24.87 7.04 -10.31
C PHE A 329 25.42 8.47 -10.21
N LEU A 330 26.71 8.62 -9.87
CA LEU A 330 27.34 9.94 -9.76
C LEU A 330 27.39 10.72 -11.09
N ASP A 331 27.35 10.00 -12.24
CA ASP A 331 27.33 10.59 -13.57
C ASP A 331 25.91 10.93 -14.08
N MET A 332 24.85 10.53 -13.35
CA MET A 332 23.48 10.75 -13.79
C MET A 332 23.02 12.19 -13.60
N ALA A 333 22.13 12.66 -14.48
CA ALA A 333 21.48 13.96 -14.34
C ALA A 333 20.60 14.01 -13.08
N LYS A 334 20.52 15.19 -12.46
CA LYS A 334 19.60 15.48 -11.34
C LYS A 334 18.19 15.81 -11.90
N PRO A 335 17.11 15.50 -11.13
CA PRO A 335 17.13 14.81 -9.84
C PRO A 335 17.54 13.34 -9.99
N ARG A 336 18.33 12.84 -9.04
CA ARG A 336 18.81 11.46 -9.02
C ARG A 336 18.85 10.89 -7.60
N ALA A 337 18.71 9.57 -7.46
CA ALA A 337 18.78 8.90 -6.16
C ALA A 337 19.42 7.52 -6.24
N PHE A 338 20.02 7.10 -5.14
CA PHE A 338 20.59 5.77 -4.93
C PHE A 338 20.06 5.18 -3.63
N ALA A 339 19.57 3.94 -3.70
CA ALA A 339 19.07 3.19 -2.55
C ALA A 339 19.92 1.96 -2.29
N VAL A 340 20.01 1.55 -1.04
CA VAL A 340 20.78 0.39 -0.58
C VAL A 340 19.92 -0.53 0.27
N SER A 341 20.22 -1.84 0.23
CA SER A 341 19.56 -2.82 1.09
C SER A 341 20.50 -3.30 2.20
N THR A 342 19.93 -3.82 3.28
CA THR A 342 20.66 -4.42 4.41
C THR A 342 21.54 -5.61 3.99
N LYS A 343 21.33 -6.19 2.79
CA LYS A 343 22.11 -7.30 2.24
C LYS A 343 23.07 -6.88 1.12
N GLY A 344 23.36 -5.58 1.01
CA GLY A 344 24.31 -5.05 0.03
C GLY A 344 23.79 -5.01 -1.41
N GLY A 345 22.47 -5.14 -1.61
CA GLY A 345 21.79 -4.81 -2.86
C GLY A 345 21.63 -3.30 -3.03
N PHE A 346 21.25 -2.87 -4.23
CA PHE A 346 21.09 -1.46 -4.55
C PHE A 346 20.04 -1.23 -5.65
N GLY A 347 19.61 0.03 -5.74
CA GLY A 347 18.85 0.54 -6.89
C GLY A 347 19.16 2.01 -7.08
N TYR A 348 19.06 2.51 -8.29
CA TYR A 348 19.23 3.92 -8.59
C TYR A 348 18.30 4.36 -9.73
N ALA A 349 18.03 5.65 -9.77
CA ALA A 349 17.21 6.28 -10.81
C ALA A 349 17.56 7.76 -10.96
N SER A 350 17.19 8.36 -12.11
CA SER A 350 17.21 9.81 -12.33
C SER A 350 15.90 10.27 -12.97
N GLY A 351 15.63 11.57 -12.94
CA GLY A 351 14.40 12.16 -13.43
C GLY A 351 13.28 12.17 -12.37
N ASP A 352 12.06 12.33 -12.82
CA ASP A 352 10.91 12.45 -11.95
C ASP A 352 10.78 11.27 -10.97
N TYR A 353 10.48 11.60 -9.72
CA TYR A 353 10.35 10.62 -8.62
C TYR A 353 11.57 9.70 -8.43
N ALA A 354 12.78 10.20 -8.72
CA ALA A 354 14.02 9.42 -8.65
C ALA A 354 14.18 8.65 -7.33
N ALA A 355 13.85 9.26 -6.19
CA ALA A 355 13.94 8.63 -4.87
C ALA A 355 13.06 7.38 -4.77
N GLY A 356 11.78 7.47 -5.14
CA GLY A 356 10.85 6.33 -5.15
C GLY A 356 11.29 5.23 -6.10
N ARG A 357 11.71 5.61 -7.31
CA ARG A 357 12.19 4.66 -8.33
C ARG A 357 13.48 3.96 -7.92
N ALA A 358 14.41 4.64 -7.27
CA ALA A 358 15.63 4.05 -6.74
C ALA A 358 15.31 3.00 -5.66
N VAL A 359 14.39 3.31 -4.72
CA VAL A 359 13.93 2.36 -3.70
C VAL A 359 13.24 1.18 -4.35
N GLY A 360 12.32 1.39 -5.28
CA GLY A 360 11.65 0.31 -6.03
C GLY A 360 12.62 -0.61 -6.75
N ASN A 361 13.59 -0.04 -7.47
CA ASN A 361 14.65 -0.81 -8.14
C ASN A 361 15.49 -1.66 -7.19
N CYS A 362 15.75 -1.16 -5.99
CA CYS A 362 16.46 -1.91 -4.95
C CYS A 362 15.59 -3.05 -4.37
N GLN A 363 14.31 -2.81 -4.14
CA GLN A 363 13.36 -3.77 -3.55
C GLN A 363 13.01 -4.95 -4.47
N ARG A 364 13.25 -4.86 -5.78
CA ARG A 364 13.07 -5.97 -6.74
C ARG A 364 13.70 -7.29 -6.28
N TYR A 365 14.73 -7.22 -5.49
CA TYR A 365 15.45 -8.39 -4.97
C TYR A 365 14.92 -8.89 -3.62
N GLY A 366 13.75 -8.41 -3.20
CA GLY A 366 13.05 -8.91 -2.01
C GLY A 366 13.66 -8.52 -0.66
N ASN A 367 14.50 -7.47 -0.61
CA ASN A 367 15.10 -6.98 0.62
C ASN A 367 14.58 -5.58 0.94
N PRO A 368 14.41 -5.22 2.22
CA PRO A 368 14.17 -3.83 2.61
C PRO A 368 15.29 -2.92 2.10
N CYS A 369 14.91 -1.76 1.56
CA CYS A 369 15.83 -0.77 1.01
C CYS A 369 15.56 0.60 1.62
N ALA A 370 16.63 1.39 1.79
CA ALA A 370 16.56 2.78 2.20
C ALA A 370 17.34 3.66 1.21
N LEU A 371 16.98 4.93 1.11
CA LEU A 371 17.76 5.90 0.35
C LEU A 371 19.15 6.04 0.99
N TYR A 372 20.19 5.95 0.16
CA TYR A 372 21.57 6.24 0.53
C TYR A 372 21.93 7.66 0.13
N ALA A 373 21.64 8.04 -1.11
CA ALA A 373 21.96 9.34 -1.64
C ALA A 373 20.78 9.92 -2.44
N ALA A 374 20.63 11.24 -2.37
CA ALA A 374 19.71 12.03 -3.18
C ALA A 374 20.43 13.26 -3.70
N ASP A 375 20.40 13.46 -5.01
CA ASP A 375 21.08 14.54 -5.75
C ASP A 375 22.59 14.67 -5.45
N ALA A 376 22.96 15.56 -4.55
CA ALA A 376 24.35 15.87 -4.18
C ALA A 376 24.71 15.40 -2.77
N ASP A 377 23.78 14.78 -2.04
CA ASP A 377 23.91 14.55 -0.62
C ASP A 377 23.73 13.07 -0.25
N VAL A 378 24.53 12.61 0.74
CA VAL A 378 24.28 11.35 1.42
C VAL A 378 23.22 11.58 2.50
N VAL A 379 22.11 10.85 2.41
CA VAL A 379 20.91 10.99 3.27
C VAL A 379 20.70 9.77 4.17
N TRP A 380 21.67 8.89 4.21
CA TRP A 380 21.65 7.62 4.93
C TRP A 380 22.51 7.65 6.18
N THR A 381 22.09 6.90 7.20
CA THR A 381 22.87 6.64 8.42
C THR A 381 23.03 5.13 8.63
N PRO A 382 24.16 4.66 9.17
CA PRO A 382 24.31 3.28 9.62
C PRO A 382 23.21 2.89 10.60
N GLN A 383 22.72 1.66 10.46
CA GLN A 383 21.73 1.05 11.35
C GLN A 383 22.42 0.22 12.42
#